data_c681a803f77599b4b16455236087dd57
#
_entry.id   c681a803f77599b4b16455236087dd57
#
_cell.length_a   1.000
_cell.length_b   1.000
_cell.length_c   1.000
_cell.angle_alpha   90.00
_cell.angle_beta   90.00
_cell.angle_gamma   90.00
#
_symmetry.space_group_name_H-M   'P 1'
#
loop_
_entity.id
_entity.type
_entity.pdbx_description
1 polymer ?
#
loop_
_entity_poly.entity_id
_entity_poly.type
_entity_poly.pdbx_seq_one_letter_code
_entity_poly.pdbx_strand_id
1 'polypeptide(L)'
;AESYCITGDGKVEKGIRDDAEHGDLVGHEDVYLPSGRGEETYEPFWFRTFRFIRLEVETGADPLRLLPPSYLETGYPLEATTRVESSASWVNGVWDISLRTLKRCMHETYEDCPYYEQLQYTMDTRSQILFSYMVSGDTRLAEKAMRDYRCSLMPNGLLMSRYPAREPQVIPMFNLYFIFMVEDYYRQTGKTEHILKSWLDRGFRLLAFCGLG
;
A
#
# COMPACT_ATOMS: atom_id res chain seq x y z
N ALA A 1 -11.08 -11.88 -2.77
CA ALA A 1 -11.70 -11.69 -4.10
C ALA A 1 -12.54 -10.42 -4.14
N GLU A 2 -12.79 -9.92 -5.33
CA GLU A 2 -13.79 -8.92 -5.67
C GLU A 2 -14.70 -9.50 -6.77
N SER A 3 -15.88 -8.91 -6.97
CA SER A 3 -16.77 -9.30 -8.06
C SER A 3 -16.36 -8.63 -9.37
N TYR A 4 -16.36 -9.40 -10.45
CA TYR A 4 -16.07 -8.97 -11.81
C TYR A 4 -17.16 -9.48 -12.76
N CYS A 5 -17.23 -8.89 -13.93
CA CYS A 5 -18.02 -9.38 -15.03
C CYS A 5 -17.10 -10.12 -16.01
N ILE A 6 -17.37 -11.39 -16.29
CA ILE A 6 -16.65 -12.13 -17.32
C ILE A 6 -17.49 -12.07 -18.60
N THR A 7 -16.94 -11.45 -19.64
CA THR A 7 -17.61 -11.32 -20.94
C THR A 7 -17.58 -12.64 -21.71
N GLY A 8 -18.45 -12.78 -22.69
CA GLY A 8 -18.57 -14.02 -23.46
C GLY A 8 -17.30 -14.46 -24.21
N ASP A 9 -16.32 -13.54 -24.38
CA ASP A 9 -14.98 -13.82 -24.91
C ASP A 9 -13.94 -14.12 -23.81
N GLY A 10 -14.38 -14.25 -22.54
CA GLY A 10 -13.55 -14.59 -21.40
C GLY A 10 -12.75 -13.43 -20.80
N LYS A 11 -12.99 -12.19 -21.21
CA LYS A 11 -12.34 -11.03 -20.60
C LYS A 11 -12.97 -10.68 -19.27
N VAL A 12 -12.11 -10.31 -18.32
CA VAL A 12 -12.51 -9.84 -17.01
C VAL A 12 -12.68 -8.32 -17.07
N GLU A 13 -13.92 -7.86 -16.87
CA GLU A 13 -14.24 -6.45 -16.85
C GLU A 13 -14.68 -5.98 -15.45
N LYS A 14 -14.43 -4.71 -15.18
CA LYS A 14 -14.85 -4.09 -13.93
C LYS A 14 -16.35 -3.84 -13.96
N GLY A 15 -17.09 -4.66 -13.21
CA GLY A 15 -18.50 -4.47 -12.93
C GLY A 15 -18.75 -3.84 -11.55
N ILE A 16 -19.88 -4.17 -10.96
CA ILE A 16 -20.20 -3.83 -9.57
C ILE A 16 -19.41 -4.76 -8.65
N ARG A 17 -18.41 -4.22 -7.98
CA ARG A 17 -17.48 -5.02 -7.16
C ARG A 17 -18.08 -5.73 -5.97
N ASP A 18 -19.25 -5.31 -5.55
CA ASP A 18 -20.00 -5.86 -4.41
C ASP A 18 -21.09 -6.85 -4.83
N ASP A 19 -21.28 -7.07 -6.12
CA ASP A 19 -22.30 -8.00 -6.65
C ASP A 19 -21.76 -9.43 -6.69
N ALA A 20 -21.87 -10.12 -5.55
CA ALA A 20 -21.46 -11.52 -5.45
C ALA A 20 -22.48 -12.52 -6.03
N GLU A 21 -23.71 -12.06 -6.36
CA GLU A 21 -24.77 -12.92 -6.86
C GLU A 21 -24.70 -13.07 -8.41
N HIS A 22 -24.34 -11.98 -9.10
CA HIS A 22 -24.35 -11.96 -10.57
C HIS A 22 -22.94 -11.83 -11.17
N GLY A 23 -21.94 -11.58 -10.36
CA GLY A 23 -20.55 -11.44 -10.80
C GLY A 23 -19.69 -12.66 -10.43
N ASP A 24 -18.58 -12.78 -11.12
CA ASP A 24 -17.57 -13.79 -10.85
C ASP A 24 -16.59 -13.29 -9.78
N LEU A 25 -16.37 -14.09 -8.75
CA LEU A 25 -15.41 -13.75 -7.69
C LEU A 25 -13.99 -14.11 -8.17
N VAL A 26 -13.21 -13.06 -8.47
CA VAL A 26 -11.82 -13.18 -8.93
C VAL A 26 -10.89 -12.55 -7.90
N GLY A 27 -9.76 -13.20 -7.62
CA GLY A 27 -8.78 -12.70 -6.65
C GLY A 27 -7.63 -13.65 -6.45
N HIS A 28 -6.81 -13.35 -5.45
CA HIS A 28 -5.73 -14.24 -5.03
C HIS A 28 -6.30 -15.55 -4.47
N GLU A 29 -5.62 -16.63 -4.76
CA GLU A 29 -5.98 -17.97 -4.36
C GLU A 29 -4.86 -18.56 -3.52
N ASP A 30 -5.21 -19.21 -2.43
CA ASP A 30 -4.31 -19.98 -1.59
C ASP A 30 -4.84 -21.41 -1.50
N VAL A 31 -3.97 -22.38 -1.58
CA VAL A 31 -4.31 -23.81 -1.45
C VAL A 31 -3.74 -24.34 -0.13
N TYR A 32 -4.60 -24.88 0.69
CA TYR A 32 -4.21 -25.51 1.95
C TYR A 32 -4.56 -27.01 1.95
N LEU A 33 -3.57 -27.82 2.23
CA LEU A 33 -3.72 -29.28 2.33
C LEU A 33 -3.60 -29.69 3.79
N PRO A 34 -4.72 -29.97 4.48
CA PRO A 34 -4.70 -30.40 5.88
C PRO A 34 -3.97 -31.71 6.06
N SER A 35 -3.25 -31.86 7.16
CA SER A 35 -2.52 -33.12 7.48
C SER A 35 -3.43 -34.23 7.98
N GLY A 36 -4.67 -33.92 8.38
CA GLY A 36 -5.64 -34.84 8.97
C GLY A 36 -5.33 -35.25 10.41
N ARG A 37 -4.44 -34.56 11.11
CA ARG A 37 -3.98 -34.91 12.46
C ARG A 37 -4.66 -34.14 13.59
N GLY A 38 -5.91 -33.73 13.39
CA GLY A 38 -6.69 -32.99 14.39
C GLY A 38 -7.06 -31.58 13.94
N GLU A 39 -7.21 -30.67 14.88
CA GLU A 39 -7.54 -29.28 14.58
C GLU A 39 -6.29 -28.55 14.04
N GLU A 40 -6.45 -27.93 12.90
CA GLU A 40 -5.40 -27.19 12.23
C GLU A 40 -5.89 -25.77 11.90
N THR A 41 -4.98 -24.79 11.96
CA THR A 41 -5.28 -23.40 11.60
C THR A 41 -4.43 -23.01 10.40
N TYR A 42 -5.05 -22.44 9.40
CA TYR A 42 -4.36 -21.81 8.28
C TYR A 42 -4.32 -20.29 8.45
N GLU A 43 -3.14 -19.73 8.45
CA GLU A 43 -2.89 -18.29 8.46
C GLU A 43 -1.88 -17.97 7.35
N PRO A 44 -2.26 -17.14 6.35
CA PRO A 44 -1.34 -16.75 5.28
C PRO A 44 -0.22 -15.87 5.84
N PHE A 45 1.00 -16.04 5.31
CA PHE A 45 2.18 -15.27 5.71
C PHE A 45 2.03 -13.76 5.41
N TRP A 46 1.36 -13.41 4.30
CA TRP A 46 1.13 -12.03 3.89
C TRP A 46 -0.33 -11.64 4.08
N PHE A 47 -0.60 -10.38 4.42
CA PHE A 47 -1.96 -9.89 4.53
C PHE A 47 -2.73 -9.99 3.20
N ARG A 48 -4.05 -10.06 3.29
CA ARG A 48 -4.96 -10.06 2.14
C ARG A 48 -5.96 -8.94 2.28
N THR A 49 -6.09 -8.15 1.23
CA THR A 49 -7.22 -7.21 1.10
C THR A 49 -8.30 -7.88 0.28
N PHE A 50 -9.53 -7.89 0.79
CA PHE A 50 -10.63 -8.61 0.15
C PHE A 50 -11.98 -7.95 0.45
N ARG A 51 -12.92 -8.19 -0.45
CA ARG A 51 -14.36 -7.93 -0.23
C ARG A 51 -15.09 -9.23 0.09
N PHE A 52 -14.71 -10.31 -0.60
CA PHE A 52 -15.29 -11.63 -0.45
C PHE A 52 -14.20 -12.68 -0.21
N ILE A 53 -14.56 -13.70 0.56
CA ILE A 53 -13.79 -14.92 0.71
C ILE A 53 -14.65 -16.05 0.16
N ARG A 54 -14.12 -16.78 -0.84
CA ARG A 54 -14.71 -18.01 -1.37
C ARG A 54 -13.88 -19.18 -0.87
N LEU A 55 -14.54 -20.13 -0.25
CA LEU A 55 -13.93 -21.38 0.20
C LEU A 55 -14.42 -22.52 -0.72
N GLU A 56 -13.48 -23.17 -1.37
CA GLU A 56 -13.72 -24.40 -2.11
C GLU A 56 -13.12 -25.55 -1.32
N VAL A 57 -13.91 -26.55 -1.01
CA VAL A 57 -13.50 -27.64 -0.13
C VAL A 57 -13.70 -28.96 -0.84
N GLU A 58 -12.61 -29.71 -0.97
CA GLU A 58 -12.63 -31.06 -1.47
C GLU A 58 -12.29 -32.02 -0.33
N THR A 59 -13.13 -33.02 -0.13
CA THR A 59 -12.91 -34.07 0.88
C THR A 59 -12.93 -35.43 0.22
N GLY A 60 -12.16 -36.36 0.79
CA GLY A 60 -12.26 -37.78 0.45
C GLY A 60 -13.41 -38.47 1.20
N ALA A 61 -13.13 -39.67 1.74
CA ALA A 61 -14.11 -40.44 2.50
C ALA A 61 -14.41 -39.84 3.89
N ASP A 62 -13.48 -39.13 4.46
CA ASP A 62 -13.60 -38.56 5.79
C ASP A 62 -14.19 -37.13 5.74
N PRO A 63 -15.14 -36.81 6.65
CA PRO A 63 -15.74 -35.48 6.69
C PRO A 63 -14.77 -34.44 7.24
N LEU A 64 -14.78 -33.23 6.67
CA LEU A 64 -14.07 -32.07 7.20
C LEU A 64 -15.04 -31.19 7.99
N ARG A 65 -14.64 -30.79 9.18
CA ARG A 65 -15.34 -29.77 9.96
C ARG A 65 -14.63 -28.43 9.83
N LEU A 66 -15.27 -27.46 9.22
CA LEU A 66 -14.79 -26.08 9.20
C LEU A 66 -15.32 -25.31 10.41
N LEU A 67 -14.42 -24.67 11.13
CA LEU A 67 -14.79 -23.66 12.13
C LEU A 67 -15.06 -22.31 11.43
N PRO A 68 -15.87 -21.44 12.01
CA PRO A 68 -16.11 -20.12 11.43
C PRO A 68 -14.79 -19.38 11.20
N PRO A 69 -14.57 -18.84 9.98
CA PRO A 69 -13.35 -18.07 9.71
C PRO A 69 -13.35 -16.78 10.55
N SER A 70 -12.17 -16.40 11.03
CA SER A 70 -11.91 -15.12 11.67
C SER A 70 -10.87 -14.35 10.87
N TYR A 71 -10.79 -13.05 11.10
CA TYR A 71 -9.72 -12.24 10.51
C TYR A 71 -9.21 -11.23 11.54
N LEU A 72 -7.93 -10.89 11.40
CA LEU A 72 -7.30 -9.80 12.13
C LEU A 72 -7.07 -8.63 11.17
N GLU A 73 -7.49 -7.46 11.56
CA GLU A 73 -7.16 -6.25 10.83
C GLU A 73 -5.71 -5.86 11.13
N THR A 74 -4.90 -5.70 10.09
CA THR A 74 -3.51 -5.30 10.17
C THR A 74 -3.26 -3.99 9.45
N GLY A 75 -2.24 -3.25 9.86
CA GLY A 75 -1.85 -2.00 9.24
C GLY A 75 -0.85 -1.24 10.09
N TYR A 76 -0.34 -0.14 9.55
CA TYR A 76 0.49 0.79 10.31
C TYR A 76 -0.34 1.44 11.43
N PRO A 77 0.16 1.52 12.68
CA PRO A 77 -0.60 2.04 13.81
C PRO A 77 -0.66 3.59 13.80
N LEU A 78 -1.30 4.13 12.76
CA LEU A 78 -1.50 5.57 12.62
C LEU A 78 -2.63 6.05 13.55
N GLU A 79 -2.28 6.87 14.51
CA GLU A 79 -3.23 7.55 15.38
C GLU A 79 -3.61 8.91 14.79
N ALA A 80 -4.85 9.05 14.36
CA ALA A 80 -5.36 10.33 13.86
C ALA A 80 -5.65 11.27 15.03
N THR A 81 -4.89 12.33 15.15
CA THR A 81 -5.06 13.37 16.19
C THR A 81 -5.81 14.60 15.68
N THR A 82 -5.84 14.80 14.37
CA THR A 82 -6.55 15.90 13.73
C THR A 82 -8.05 15.61 13.66
N ARG A 83 -8.84 16.62 13.98
CA ARG A 83 -10.31 16.63 13.82
C ARG A 83 -10.72 17.64 12.77
N VAL A 84 -11.70 17.27 11.99
CA VAL A 84 -12.28 18.16 10.96
C VAL A 84 -13.73 18.44 11.32
N GLU A 85 -14.08 19.72 11.39
CA GLU A 85 -15.43 20.18 11.61
C GLU A 85 -15.84 21.14 10.49
N SER A 86 -17.04 20.97 9.96
CA SER A 86 -17.54 21.79 8.87
C SER A 86 -19.07 21.92 8.93
N SER A 87 -19.59 23.05 8.50
CA SER A 87 -21.03 23.25 8.28
C SER A 87 -21.54 22.50 7.05
N ALA A 88 -20.67 22.07 6.15
CA ALA A 88 -21.02 21.26 4.97
C ALA A 88 -21.11 19.77 5.35
N SER A 89 -22.28 19.19 5.27
CA SER A 89 -22.58 17.83 5.74
C SER A 89 -21.76 16.73 5.07
N TRP A 90 -21.30 16.95 3.84
CA TRP A 90 -20.53 15.98 3.07
C TRP A 90 -19.04 15.89 3.52
N VAL A 91 -18.50 16.90 4.20
CA VAL A 91 -17.07 16.96 4.57
C VAL A 91 -16.68 15.81 5.48
N ASN A 92 -17.51 15.49 6.47
CA ASN A 92 -17.21 14.39 7.40
C ASN A 92 -17.13 13.05 6.66
N GLY A 93 -18.04 12.80 5.72
CA GLY A 93 -18.00 11.57 4.91
C GLY A 93 -16.75 11.46 4.04
N VAL A 94 -16.31 12.56 3.44
CA VAL A 94 -15.06 12.62 2.66
C VAL A 94 -13.85 12.40 3.57
N TRP A 95 -13.83 13.01 4.75
CA TRP A 95 -12.77 12.81 5.73
C TRP A 95 -12.65 11.34 6.15
N ASP A 96 -13.76 10.70 6.51
CA ASP A 96 -13.77 9.31 6.95
C ASP A 96 -13.29 8.35 5.87
N ILE A 97 -13.72 8.56 4.63
CA ILE A 97 -13.26 7.76 3.48
C ILE A 97 -11.77 7.96 3.25
N SER A 98 -11.30 9.21 3.26
CA SER A 98 -9.90 9.56 3.02
C SER A 98 -8.99 9.00 4.09
N LEU A 99 -9.34 9.14 5.36
CA LEU A 99 -8.58 8.59 6.48
C LEU A 99 -8.52 7.07 6.44
N ARG A 100 -9.65 6.42 6.15
CA ARG A 100 -9.70 4.97 6.00
C ARG A 100 -8.82 4.51 4.84
N THR A 101 -8.86 5.20 3.70
CA THR A 101 -8.02 4.87 2.54
C THR A 101 -6.55 5.03 2.86
N LEU A 102 -6.15 6.13 3.49
CA LEU A 102 -4.77 6.33 3.94
C LEU A 102 -4.30 5.17 4.82
N LYS A 103 -5.08 4.81 5.84
CA LYS A 103 -4.73 3.70 6.75
C LYS A 103 -4.63 2.35 6.03
N ARG A 104 -5.46 2.09 5.02
CA ARG A 104 -5.42 0.85 4.22
C ARG A 104 -4.21 0.79 3.27
N CYS A 105 -3.61 1.92 2.98
CA CYS A 105 -2.38 2.03 2.17
C CYS A 105 -1.12 2.18 3.03
N MET A 106 -1.17 1.80 4.29
CA MET A 106 -0.06 1.91 5.25
C MET A 106 0.10 0.59 6.00
N HIS A 107 1.22 -0.09 5.78
CA HIS A 107 1.65 -1.28 6.51
C HIS A 107 3.11 -1.09 6.95
N GLU A 108 4.02 -1.93 6.51
CA GLU A 108 5.46 -1.71 6.68
C GLU A 108 6.01 -0.64 5.73
N THR A 109 5.28 -0.39 4.66
CA THR A 109 5.52 0.67 3.68
C THR A 109 4.23 1.43 3.42
N TYR A 110 4.35 2.61 2.83
CA TYR A 110 3.20 3.16 2.10
C TYR A 110 2.94 2.31 0.85
N GLU A 111 1.70 2.25 0.41
CA GLU A 111 1.29 1.48 -0.77
C GLU A 111 0.44 2.36 -1.68
N ASP A 112 0.66 2.26 -2.99
CA ASP A 112 -0.14 2.97 -4.00
C ASP A 112 -1.63 2.62 -3.91
N CYS A 113 -1.90 1.34 -3.67
CA CYS A 113 -3.24 0.83 -3.46
C CYS A 113 -3.21 -0.42 -2.56
N PRO A 114 -4.31 -0.69 -1.82
CA PRO A 114 -4.30 -1.78 -0.85
C PRO A 114 -4.60 -3.16 -1.46
N TYR A 115 -4.99 -3.23 -2.74
CA TYR A 115 -5.47 -4.48 -3.34
C TYR A 115 -4.66 -4.95 -4.56
N TYR A 116 -4.41 -4.08 -5.55
CA TYR A 116 -3.80 -4.52 -6.81
C TYR A 116 -2.28 -4.64 -6.74
N GLU A 117 -1.56 -3.53 -6.70
CA GLU A 117 -0.10 -3.51 -6.77
C GLU A 117 0.56 -3.67 -5.40
N GLN A 118 0.05 -2.99 -4.37
CA GLN A 118 0.58 -3.00 -3.00
C GLN A 118 2.08 -2.61 -2.96
N LEU A 119 2.45 -1.60 -3.74
CA LEU A 119 3.84 -1.18 -3.92
C LEU A 119 4.08 0.25 -3.47
N GLN A 120 5.27 0.48 -2.91
CA GLN A 120 5.70 1.80 -2.46
C GLN A 120 6.22 2.62 -3.65
N TYR A 121 5.35 3.34 -4.36
CA TYR A 121 5.72 4.28 -5.42
C TYR A 121 6.07 5.65 -4.86
N THR A 122 7.12 6.29 -5.40
CA THR A 122 7.67 7.54 -4.86
C THR A 122 6.68 8.70 -4.88
N MET A 123 5.94 8.89 -5.97
CA MET A 123 4.96 9.97 -6.08
C MET A 123 3.79 9.77 -5.11
N ASP A 124 3.24 8.57 -5.08
CA ASP A 124 2.12 8.18 -4.23
C ASP A 124 2.50 8.31 -2.76
N THR A 125 3.68 7.78 -2.40
CA THR A 125 4.24 7.88 -1.06
C THR A 125 4.39 9.31 -0.59
N ARG A 126 4.89 10.23 -1.44
CA ARG A 126 5.01 11.63 -1.07
C ARG A 126 3.65 12.24 -0.70
N SER A 127 2.62 11.94 -1.49
CA SER A 127 1.26 12.43 -1.21
C SER A 127 0.74 11.89 0.11
N GLN A 128 0.93 10.59 0.36
CA GLN A 128 0.52 9.92 1.60
C GLN A 128 1.29 10.44 2.82
N ILE A 129 2.57 10.73 2.68
CA ILE A 129 3.39 11.37 3.73
C ILE A 129 2.83 12.71 4.13
N LEU A 130 2.48 13.57 3.17
CA LEU A 130 1.87 14.88 3.44
C LEU A 130 0.54 14.72 4.18
N PHE A 131 -0.30 13.76 3.78
CA PHE A 131 -1.54 13.45 4.50
C PHE A 131 -1.27 12.94 5.91
N SER A 132 -0.28 12.06 6.11
CA SER A 132 0.10 11.56 7.42
C SER A 132 0.54 12.68 8.35
N TYR A 133 1.31 13.65 7.87
CA TYR A 133 1.71 14.82 8.65
C TYR A 133 0.52 15.66 9.09
N MET A 134 -0.46 15.86 8.21
CA MET A 134 -1.68 16.61 8.52
C MET A 134 -2.59 15.88 9.49
N VAL A 135 -2.64 14.55 9.41
CA VAL A 135 -3.57 13.71 10.20
C VAL A 135 -3.03 13.41 11.60
N SER A 136 -1.74 13.14 11.73
CA SER A 136 -1.17 12.68 13.01
C SER A 136 0.16 13.35 13.40
N GLY A 137 0.87 13.93 12.46
CA GLY A 137 2.25 14.38 12.67
C GLY A 137 3.27 13.24 12.82
N ASP A 138 2.88 12.00 12.65
CA ASP A 138 3.78 10.84 12.71
C ASP A 138 4.71 10.82 11.48
N THR A 139 6.02 10.84 11.73
CA THR A 139 7.05 10.92 10.68
C THR A 139 7.82 9.62 10.49
N ARG A 140 7.58 8.59 11.30
CA ARG A 140 8.39 7.36 11.33
C ARG A 140 8.34 6.57 10.02
N LEU A 141 7.14 6.40 9.46
CA LEU A 141 6.99 5.67 8.20
C LEU A 141 7.54 6.47 7.01
N ALA A 142 7.41 7.80 7.06
CA ALA A 142 8.00 8.71 6.08
C ALA A 142 9.54 8.60 6.06
N GLU A 143 10.15 8.61 7.25
CA GLU A 143 11.59 8.44 7.39
C GLU A 143 12.06 7.08 6.88
N LYS A 144 11.30 6.01 7.15
CA LYS A 144 11.57 4.69 6.60
C LYS A 144 11.48 4.69 5.08
N ALA A 145 10.42 5.24 4.50
CA ALA A 145 10.24 5.30 3.05
C ALA A 145 11.42 5.99 2.35
N MET A 146 11.89 7.11 2.89
CA MET A 146 13.06 7.80 2.33
C MET A 146 14.34 6.97 2.42
N ARG A 147 14.53 6.19 3.50
CA ARG A 147 15.66 5.24 3.60
C ARG A 147 15.54 4.12 2.57
N ASP A 148 14.35 3.59 2.40
CA ASP A 148 14.07 2.54 1.42
C ASP A 148 14.44 3.02 0.02
N TYR A 149 13.93 4.17 -0.44
CA TYR A 149 14.28 4.71 -1.75
C TYR A 149 15.77 4.95 -1.92
N ARG A 150 16.46 5.40 -0.88
CA ARG A 150 17.92 5.54 -0.93
C ARG A 150 18.62 4.21 -1.23
N CYS A 151 18.10 3.10 -0.71
CA CYS A 151 18.64 1.77 -0.97
C CYS A 151 18.39 1.30 -2.42
N SER A 152 17.47 1.94 -3.13
CA SER A 152 17.17 1.64 -4.53
C SER A 152 18.08 2.34 -5.56
N LEU A 153 19.12 3.06 -5.11
CA LEU A 153 20.01 3.83 -5.98
C LEU A 153 20.71 2.93 -6.99
N MET A 154 20.50 3.22 -8.24
CA MET A 154 21.07 2.50 -9.37
C MET A 154 22.42 3.08 -9.80
N PRO A 155 23.27 2.34 -10.56
CA PRO A 155 24.56 2.81 -11.02
C PRO A 155 24.52 4.10 -11.87
N ASN A 156 23.41 4.34 -12.57
CA ASN A 156 23.18 5.55 -13.36
C ASN A 156 22.79 6.78 -12.52
N GLY A 157 22.71 6.65 -11.19
CA GLY A 157 22.38 7.75 -10.29
C GLY A 157 20.88 7.96 -10.04
N LEU A 158 20.01 7.23 -10.72
CA LEU A 158 18.56 7.28 -10.52
C LEU A 158 18.12 6.32 -9.41
N LEU A 159 17.02 6.65 -8.75
CA LEU A 159 16.32 5.76 -7.83
C LEU A 159 15.27 4.96 -8.59
N MET A 160 14.97 3.77 -8.10
CA MET A 160 13.78 3.05 -8.55
C MET A 160 12.53 3.83 -8.19
N SER A 161 11.53 3.80 -9.06
CA SER A 161 10.26 4.51 -8.88
C SER A 161 9.38 3.86 -7.82
N ARG A 162 9.63 2.59 -7.51
CA ARG A 162 8.99 1.79 -6.47
C ARG A 162 10.03 0.94 -5.77
N TYR A 163 10.01 0.93 -4.45
CA TYR A 163 10.93 0.14 -3.65
C TYR A 163 10.41 -0.02 -2.22
N PRO A 164 10.55 -1.22 -1.59
CA PRO A 164 11.18 -2.43 -2.14
C PRO A 164 10.35 -3.07 -3.25
N ALA A 165 11.03 -3.56 -4.28
CA ALA A 165 10.40 -4.29 -5.38
C ALA A 165 11.42 -5.24 -6.03
N ARG A 166 10.94 -6.39 -6.50
CA ARG A 166 11.77 -7.37 -7.19
C ARG A 166 12.30 -6.83 -8.53
N GLU A 167 11.40 -6.26 -9.31
CA GLU A 167 11.71 -5.79 -10.66
C GLU A 167 12.02 -4.28 -10.63
N PRO A 168 13.18 -3.88 -11.13
CA PRO A 168 13.53 -2.47 -11.20
C PRO A 168 12.64 -1.74 -12.21
N GLN A 169 12.14 -0.57 -11.79
CA GLN A 169 11.40 0.33 -12.64
C GLN A 169 11.87 1.76 -12.41
N VAL A 170 12.13 2.49 -13.47
CA VAL A 170 12.51 3.90 -13.39
C VAL A 170 11.52 4.75 -14.18
N ILE A 171 10.84 5.63 -13.45
CA ILE A 171 10.04 6.73 -13.99
C ILE A 171 10.80 8.01 -13.65
N PRO A 172 11.46 8.69 -14.60
CA PRO A 172 12.39 9.79 -14.30
C PRO A 172 11.77 10.88 -13.42
N MET A 173 10.52 11.25 -13.67
CA MET A 173 9.79 12.25 -12.87
C MET A 173 9.67 11.88 -11.39
N PHE A 174 9.60 10.58 -11.06
CA PHE A 174 9.47 10.12 -9.66
C PHE A 174 10.72 10.43 -8.84
N ASN A 175 11.89 10.55 -9.48
CA ASN A 175 13.12 10.98 -8.81
C ASN A 175 13.02 12.43 -8.30
N LEU A 176 12.30 13.30 -9.00
CA LEU A 176 12.03 14.66 -8.52
C LEU A 176 11.11 14.64 -7.29
N TYR A 177 10.12 13.77 -7.26
CA TYR A 177 9.26 13.61 -6.09
C TYR A 177 10.03 13.15 -4.84
N PHE A 178 11.09 12.37 -5.00
CA PHE A 178 11.95 12.04 -3.88
C PHE A 178 12.63 13.29 -3.28
N ILE A 179 13.10 14.20 -4.10
CA ILE A 179 13.71 15.47 -3.64
C ILE A 179 12.68 16.28 -2.85
N PHE A 180 11.49 16.43 -3.41
CA PHE A 180 10.40 17.13 -2.71
C PHE A 180 9.98 16.44 -1.42
N MET A 181 9.97 15.11 -1.38
CA MET A 181 9.68 14.33 -0.16
C MET A 181 10.68 14.64 0.96
N VAL A 182 11.97 14.76 0.63
CA VAL A 182 13.03 15.14 1.58
C VAL A 182 12.83 16.57 2.08
N GLU A 183 12.47 17.49 1.21
CA GLU A 183 12.15 18.87 1.58
C GLU A 183 10.93 18.94 2.50
N ASP A 184 9.85 18.23 2.16
CA ASP A 184 8.63 18.18 2.96
C ASP A 184 8.92 17.62 4.36
N TYR A 185 9.76 16.58 4.46
CA TYR A 185 10.19 16.02 5.74
C TYR A 185 10.97 17.04 6.58
N TYR A 186 11.90 17.77 5.94
CA TYR A 186 12.63 18.83 6.62
C TYR A 186 11.71 19.93 7.14
N ARG A 187 10.78 20.38 6.31
CA ARG A 187 9.80 21.41 6.70
C ARG A 187 8.94 20.96 7.89
N GLN A 188 8.57 19.67 7.91
CA GLN A 188 7.75 19.09 8.98
C GLN A 188 8.51 18.88 10.29
N THR A 189 9.78 18.47 10.22
CA THR A 189 10.52 18.00 11.40
C THR A 189 11.60 18.94 11.88
N GLY A 190 12.12 19.83 11.03
CA GLY A 190 13.32 20.63 11.28
C GLY A 190 14.62 19.82 11.38
N LYS A 191 14.58 18.50 11.16
CA LYS A 191 15.75 17.62 11.31
C LYS A 191 16.72 17.77 10.15
N THR A 192 17.94 18.24 10.42
CA THR A 192 18.97 18.49 9.41
C THR A 192 20.14 17.51 9.42
N GLU A 193 20.37 16.81 10.55
CA GLU A 193 21.74 16.40 10.90
C GLU A 193 22.28 15.17 10.19
N HIS A 194 21.48 14.16 9.87
CA HIS A 194 22.02 12.93 9.27
C HIS A 194 21.43 12.55 7.93
N ILE A 195 20.24 13.03 7.66
CA ILE A 195 19.45 12.63 6.51
C ILE A 195 19.68 13.61 5.36
N LEU A 196 19.65 14.90 5.65
CA LEU A 196 19.68 15.95 4.63
C LEU A 196 21.02 16.07 3.91
N LYS A 197 22.16 16.05 4.61
CA LYS A 197 23.46 16.26 3.96
C LYS A 197 23.74 15.18 2.89
N SER A 198 23.52 13.92 3.24
CA SER A 198 23.73 12.83 2.28
C SER A 198 22.64 12.75 1.21
N TRP A 199 21.45 13.32 1.44
CA TRP A 199 20.34 13.30 0.48
C TRP A 199 20.33 14.53 -0.41
N LEU A 200 20.69 15.71 0.10
CA LEU A 200 20.86 16.91 -0.71
C LEU A 200 22.01 16.75 -1.72
N ASP A 201 23.15 16.22 -1.29
CA ASP A 201 24.27 15.94 -2.21
C ASP A 201 23.85 15.00 -3.35
N ARG A 202 22.94 14.07 -3.10
CA ARG A 202 22.39 13.16 -4.11
C ARG A 202 21.26 13.79 -4.91
N GLY A 203 20.44 14.63 -4.29
CA GLY A 203 19.42 15.42 -4.96
C GLY A 203 19.99 16.30 -6.04
N PHE A 204 21.12 16.96 -5.79
CA PHE A 204 21.85 17.73 -6.81
C PHE A 204 22.35 16.87 -7.97
N ARG A 205 22.80 15.64 -7.71
CA ARG A 205 23.21 14.71 -8.78
C ARG A 205 22.02 14.26 -9.63
N LEU A 206 20.84 14.04 -9.00
CA LEU A 206 19.61 13.71 -9.71
C LEU A 206 19.13 14.87 -10.58
N LEU A 207 19.17 16.10 -10.06
CA LEU A 207 18.83 17.31 -10.81
C LEU A 207 19.76 17.51 -12.00
N ALA A 208 21.06 17.35 -11.80
CA ALA A 208 22.06 17.43 -12.88
C ALA A 208 21.83 16.36 -13.95
N PHE A 209 21.48 15.13 -13.55
CA PHE A 209 21.13 14.06 -14.49
C PHE A 209 19.87 14.39 -15.33
N CYS A 210 18.87 15.02 -14.71
CA CYS A 210 17.65 15.47 -15.40
C CYS A 210 17.86 16.74 -16.25
N GLY A 211 19.06 17.30 -16.31
CA GLY A 211 19.35 18.53 -17.06
C GLY A 211 18.72 19.79 -16.46
N LEU A 212 18.40 19.78 -15.16
CA LEU A 212 17.79 20.85 -14.41
C LEU A 212 18.78 21.60 -13.50
N GLY A 213 20.08 21.41 -13.71
CA GLY A 213 21.17 22.05 -12.97
C GLY A 213 21.78 23.24 -13.71
#